data_2d612140eedfe4396acf456ec8a28fc0
#
_entry.id   2d612140eedfe4396acf456ec8a28fc0
#
_cell.length_a   1.000
_cell.length_b   1.000
_cell.length_c   1.000
_cell.angle_alpha   90.00
_cell.angle_beta   90.00
_cell.angle_gamma   90.00
#
_symmetry.space_group_name_H-M   'P 1'
#
loop_
_entity.id
_entity.type
_entity.pdbx_description
1 polymer ?
#
loop_
_entity_poly.entity_id
_entity_poly.type
_entity_poly.pdbx_seq_one_letter_code
_entity_poly.pdbx_strand_id
1 'polypeptide(L)'
;QKEAEIVAEAGRSAMGRVTITDEDGNKHVEERMLGAVTIATNMAGRGTDIKLSPEVKAAGGLAIIGTERHESRRVDRQLRGRAGRQGDPGSSVFYVSLEDKLMRLFASERIASLMDKLGFQEGDRIENPMISKSIERAQKKVEENNFGVRKHLLEYDDVMNKPRTVCY
;
A
#
# COMPACT_ATOMS: atom_id res chain seq x y z
N GLN A 1 -18.10 2.84 -11.15
CA GLN A 1 -17.87 2.13 -12.42
C GLN A 1 -16.53 2.55 -13.03
N LYS A 2 -16.28 3.84 -13.29
CA LYS A 2 -15.04 4.33 -13.91
C LYS A 2 -13.74 3.92 -13.15
N GLU A 3 -13.74 3.96 -11.82
CA GLU A 3 -12.56 3.56 -11.04
C GLU A 3 -12.21 2.08 -11.22
N ALA A 4 -13.21 1.21 -11.29
CA ALA A 4 -12.99 -0.22 -11.49
C ALA A 4 -12.45 -0.52 -12.89
N GLU A 5 -12.91 0.21 -13.91
CA GLU A 5 -12.43 0.12 -15.28
C GLU A 5 -10.96 0.54 -15.38
N ILE A 6 -10.61 1.70 -14.80
CA ILE A 6 -9.22 2.20 -14.77
C ILE A 6 -8.30 1.20 -14.06
N VAL A 7 -8.73 0.64 -12.93
CA VAL A 7 -7.92 -0.36 -12.20
C VAL A 7 -7.80 -1.66 -12.98
N ALA A 8 -8.84 -2.10 -13.72
CA ALA A 8 -8.77 -3.30 -14.55
C ALA A 8 -7.78 -3.14 -15.71
N GLU A 9 -7.56 -1.92 -16.19
CA GLU A 9 -6.60 -1.60 -17.25
C GLU A 9 -5.14 -1.52 -16.78
N ALA A 10 -4.89 -1.49 -15.48
CA ALA A 10 -3.53 -1.44 -14.91
C ALA A 10 -2.62 -2.61 -15.34
N GLY A 11 -3.20 -3.73 -15.78
CA GLY A 11 -2.47 -4.90 -16.28
C GLY A 11 -2.11 -4.88 -17.76
N ARG A 12 -2.34 -3.76 -18.45
CA ARG A 12 -2.09 -3.62 -19.89
C ARG A 12 -0.77 -2.91 -20.16
N SER A 13 -0.24 -3.14 -21.36
CA SER A 13 0.88 -2.39 -21.93
C SER A 13 0.41 -1.64 -23.17
N ALA A 14 1.06 -0.54 -23.48
CA ALA A 14 0.80 0.24 -24.69
C ALA A 14 2.13 0.74 -25.28
N MET A 15 2.14 0.93 -26.60
CA MET A 15 3.27 1.61 -27.26
C MET A 15 3.33 3.07 -26.82
N GLY A 16 4.46 3.47 -26.34
CA GLY A 16 4.70 4.86 -25.91
C GLY A 16 6.05 5.36 -26.41
N ARG A 17 6.18 6.67 -26.50
CA ARG A 17 7.43 7.34 -26.91
C ARG A 17 8.25 7.68 -25.70
N VAL A 18 9.48 7.21 -25.66
CA VAL A 18 10.45 7.51 -24.61
C VAL A 18 11.58 8.35 -25.20
N THR A 19 11.87 9.47 -24.57
CA THR A 19 13.04 10.26 -24.94
C THR A 19 14.23 9.71 -24.18
N ILE A 20 15.19 9.15 -24.91
CA ILE A 20 16.45 8.63 -24.36
C ILE A 20 17.50 9.70 -24.57
N THR A 21 18.31 9.96 -23.55
CA THR A 21 19.48 10.83 -23.65
C THR A 21 20.71 9.92 -23.64
N ASP A 22 21.51 9.98 -24.70
CA ASP A 22 22.75 9.22 -24.80
C ASP A 22 23.82 9.79 -23.89
N GLU A 23 24.94 9.07 -23.72
CA GLU A 23 26.10 9.49 -22.95
C GLU A 23 26.70 10.82 -23.45
N ASP A 24 26.50 11.13 -24.75
CA ASP A 24 26.92 12.37 -25.39
C ASP A 24 25.90 13.52 -25.20
N GLY A 25 24.79 13.30 -24.49
CA GLY A 25 23.76 14.29 -24.20
C GLY A 25 22.74 14.51 -25.34
N ASN A 26 22.81 13.74 -26.42
CA ASN A 26 21.83 13.82 -27.50
C ASN A 26 20.53 13.14 -27.12
N LYS A 27 19.40 13.79 -27.46
CA LYS A 27 18.06 13.25 -27.18
C LYS A 27 17.49 12.63 -28.45
N HIS A 28 17.15 11.35 -28.39
CA HIS A 28 16.39 10.69 -29.44
C HIS A 28 15.10 10.09 -28.87
N VAL A 29 14.08 9.99 -29.71
CA VAL A 29 12.78 9.43 -29.33
C VAL A 29 12.69 8.02 -29.85
N GLU A 30 12.46 7.08 -28.94
CA GLU A 30 12.29 5.66 -29.25
C GLU A 30 10.87 5.23 -28.90
N GLU A 31 10.24 4.44 -29.75
CA GLU A 31 8.95 3.82 -29.43
C GLU A 31 9.21 2.49 -28.72
N ARG A 32 8.74 2.39 -27.49
CA ARG A 32 8.83 1.17 -26.66
C ARG A 32 7.49 0.77 -26.11
N MET A 33 7.34 -0.52 -25.84
CA MET A 33 6.23 -1.03 -25.07
C MET A 33 6.37 -0.57 -23.63
N LEU A 34 5.41 0.21 -23.14
CA LEU A 34 5.38 0.75 -21.77
C LEU A 34 4.26 0.08 -20.97
N GLY A 35 4.53 -0.21 -19.73
CA GLY A 35 3.51 -0.62 -18.77
C GLY A 35 2.60 0.55 -18.39
N ALA A 36 1.32 0.29 -18.19
CA ALA A 36 0.39 1.28 -17.68
C ALA A 36 0.71 1.62 -16.22
N VAL A 37 0.80 2.92 -15.90
CA VAL A 37 0.91 3.41 -14.52
C VAL A 37 -0.44 3.91 -14.07
N THR A 38 -1.01 3.25 -13.04
CA THR A 38 -2.31 3.60 -12.48
C THR A 38 -2.14 4.13 -11.08
N ILE A 39 -2.60 5.35 -10.83
CA ILE A 39 -2.64 5.95 -9.50
C ILE A 39 -4.04 5.78 -8.94
N ALA A 40 -4.15 5.16 -7.78
CA ALA A 40 -5.43 4.84 -7.17
C ALA A 40 -5.36 4.87 -5.64
N THR A 41 -6.49 5.08 -4.99
CA THR A 41 -6.60 4.92 -3.54
C THR A 41 -6.53 3.44 -3.15
N ASN A 42 -6.22 3.15 -1.89
CA ASN A 42 -6.15 1.78 -1.37
C ASN A 42 -7.47 1.00 -1.51
N MET A 43 -8.60 1.69 -1.58
CA MET A 43 -9.94 1.10 -1.74
C MET A 43 -10.40 1.00 -3.19
N ALA A 44 -9.74 1.71 -4.12
CA ALA A 44 -10.11 1.72 -5.52
C ALA A 44 -10.06 0.32 -6.14
N GLY A 45 -11.04 0.01 -6.96
CA GLY A 45 -11.14 -1.29 -7.64
C GLY A 45 -11.28 -2.49 -6.70
N ARG A 46 -11.83 -2.33 -5.50
CA ARG A 46 -12.14 -3.46 -4.61
C ARG A 46 -13.08 -4.44 -5.32
N GLY A 47 -12.67 -5.70 -5.39
CA GLY A 47 -13.41 -6.74 -6.11
C GLY A 47 -13.11 -6.80 -7.61
N THR A 48 -12.30 -5.88 -8.14
CA THR A 48 -11.87 -5.91 -9.53
C THR A 48 -10.70 -6.87 -9.71
N ASP A 49 -10.78 -7.71 -10.74
CA ASP A 49 -9.67 -8.57 -11.15
C ASP A 49 -8.84 -7.88 -12.23
N ILE A 50 -7.52 -7.77 -12.00
CA ILE A 50 -6.58 -7.16 -12.93
C ILE A 50 -6.01 -8.26 -13.80
N LYS A 51 -6.41 -8.28 -15.06
CA LYS A 51 -5.90 -9.26 -16.04
C LYS A 51 -4.62 -8.73 -16.69
N LEU A 52 -3.54 -9.48 -16.55
CA LEU A 52 -2.24 -9.10 -17.11
C LEU A 52 -2.14 -9.57 -18.55
N SER A 53 -1.61 -8.70 -19.42
CA SER A 53 -1.24 -9.09 -20.79
C SER A 53 0.00 -10.01 -20.78
N PRO A 54 0.21 -10.83 -21.82
CA PRO A 54 1.36 -11.73 -21.89
C PRO A 54 2.71 -10.99 -21.75
N GLU A 55 2.82 -9.80 -22.31
CA GLU A 55 4.02 -8.96 -22.28
C GLU A 55 4.31 -8.50 -20.84
N VAL A 56 3.27 -8.08 -20.12
CA VAL A 56 3.39 -7.65 -18.71
C VAL A 56 3.79 -8.84 -17.83
N LYS A 57 3.25 -10.04 -18.08
CA LYS A 57 3.66 -11.25 -17.36
C LYS A 57 5.13 -11.59 -17.62
N ALA A 58 5.59 -11.49 -18.86
CA ALA A 58 6.98 -11.72 -19.24
C ALA A 58 7.93 -10.68 -18.60
N ALA A 59 7.47 -9.45 -18.42
CA ALA A 59 8.23 -8.37 -17.77
C ALA A 59 8.28 -8.45 -16.23
N GLY A 60 7.65 -9.47 -15.61
CA GLY A 60 7.65 -9.65 -14.15
C GLY A 60 6.30 -9.38 -13.48
N GLY A 61 5.25 -9.10 -14.25
CA GLY A 61 3.89 -8.96 -13.78
C GLY A 61 3.55 -7.60 -13.17
N LEU A 62 2.53 -7.58 -12.31
CA LEU A 62 2.04 -6.35 -11.70
C LEU A 62 2.94 -5.91 -10.54
N ALA A 63 3.46 -4.70 -10.61
CA ALA A 63 4.17 -4.05 -9.51
C ALA A 63 3.22 -3.15 -8.71
N ILE A 64 3.07 -3.42 -7.41
CA ILE A 64 2.29 -2.61 -6.48
C ILE A 64 3.24 -1.72 -5.68
N ILE A 65 3.05 -0.42 -5.80
CA ILE A 65 3.81 0.59 -5.05
C ILE A 65 2.85 1.27 -4.08
N GLY A 66 3.03 1.02 -2.78
CA GLY A 66 2.31 1.74 -1.74
C GLY A 66 3.14 2.92 -1.25
N THR A 67 2.55 4.10 -1.16
CA THR A 67 3.21 5.33 -0.69
C THR A 67 2.98 5.60 0.79
N GLU A 68 2.14 4.79 1.45
CA GLU A 68 1.89 4.82 2.88
C GLU A 68 1.44 3.44 3.37
N ARG A 69 1.49 3.23 4.69
CA ARG A 69 0.91 2.04 5.33
C ARG A 69 -0.43 2.38 5.95
N HIS A 70 -1.41 1.51 5.73
CA HIS A 70 -2.71 1.66 6.38
C HIS A 70 -2.64 1.27 7.86
N GLU A 71 -3.54 1.83 8.68
CA GLU A 71 -3.65 1.48 10.11
C GLU A 71 -4.01 0.00 10.32
N SER A 72 -4.70 -0.62 9.37
CA SER A 72 -5.07 -2.04 9.39
C SER A 72 -4.20 -2.85 8.44
N ARG A 73 -3.52 -3.87 8.99
CA ARG A 73 -2.71 -4.84 8.23
C ARG A 73 -3.52 -5.57 7.15
N ARG A 74 -4.82 -5.75 7.37
CA ARG A 74 -5.71 -6.38 6.41
C ARG A 74 -5.78 -5.59 5.10
N VAL A 75 -5.85 -4.27 5.17
CA VAL A 75 -5.92 -3.40 3.99
C VAL A 75 -4.60 -3.46 3.20
N ASP A 76 -3.46 -3.42 3.88
CA ASP A 76 -2.15 -3.59 3.24
C ASP A 76 -2.02 -4.95 2.53
N ARG A 77 -2.50 -6.03 3.19
CA ARG A 77 -2.51 -7.37 2.58
C ARG A 77 -3.43 -7.45 1.37
N GLN A 78 -4.58 -6.79 1.40
CA GLN A 78 -5.48 -6.70 0.25
C GLN A 78 -4.84 -5.96 -0.92
N LEU A 79 -4.07 -4.91 -0.63
CA LEU A 79 -3.33 -4.18 -1.66
C LEU A 79 -2.24 -5.07 -2.27
N ARG A 80 -1.40 -5.69 -1.45
CA ARG A 80 -0.38 -6.64 -1.91
C ARG A 80 -0.97 -7.80 -2.71
N GLY A 81 -2.10 -8.33 -2.29
CA GLY A 81 -2.79 -9.44 -2.93
C GLY A 81 -3.45 -9.11 -4.27
N ARG A 82 -3.25 -7.90 -4.79
CA ARG A 82 -3.60 -7.56 -6.18
C ARG A 82 -2.53 -8.03 -7.18
N ALA A 83 -1.27 -8.13 -6.74
CA ALA A 83 -0.20 -8.76 -7.49
C ALA A 83 -0.16 -10.28 -7.23
N GLY A 84 0.41 -11.04 -8.13
CA GLY A 84 0.61 -12.48 -7.97
C GLY A 84 -0.68 -13.32 -7.97
N ARG A 85 -1.77 -12.83 -8.54
CA ARG A 85 -3.04 -13.56 -8.62
C ARG A 85 -2.95 -14.71 -9.61
N GLN A 86 -3.59 -15.82 -9.30
CA GLN A 86 -3.69 -17.01 -10.14
C GLN A 86 -2.33 -17.58 -10.58
N GLY A 87 -1.29 -17.34 -9.79
CA GLY A 87 0.07 -17.78 -10.11
C GLY A 87 0.84 -16.84 -11.05
N ASP A 88 0.27 -15.71 -11.43
CA ASP A 88 0.98 -14.70 -12.21
C ASP A 88 2.14 -14.09 -11.40
N PRO A 89 3.25 -13.71 -12.05
CA PRO A 89 4.33 -13.00 -11.39
C PRO A 89 3.85 -11.63 -10.89
N GLY A 90 4.52 -11.10 -9.89
CA GLY A 90 4.22 -9.77 -9.37
C GLY A 90 5.09 -9.38 -8.19
N SER A 91 5.18 -8.10 -7.94
CA SER A 91 5.97 -7.54 -6.85
C SER A 91 5.17 -6.52 -6.04
N SER A 92 5.58 -6.29 -4.81
CA SER A 92 4.98 -5.22 -3.99
C SER A 92 6.03 -4.58 -3.11
N VAL A 93 6.04 -3.25 -3.09
CA VAL A 93 6.92 -2.45 -2.24
C VAL A 93 6.12 -1.34 -1.57
N PHE A 94 6.50 -0.98 -0.35
CA PHE A 94 5.92 0.16 0.36
C PHE A 94 7.01 1.16 0.67
N TYR A 95 6.82 2.39 0.24
CA TYR A 95 7.61 3.55 0.66
C TYR A 95 6.84 4.27 1.78
N VAL A 96 7.46 4.43 2.92
CA VAL A 96 6.81 4.94 4.13
C VAL A 96 7.65 6.09 4.67
N SER A 97 7.03 7.21 4.95
CA SER A 97 7.69 8.32 5.66
C SER A 97 7.60 8.10 7.17
N LEU A 98 8.62 8.55 7.89
CA LEU A 98 8.58 8.61 9.36
C LEU A 98 7.57 9.64 9.88
N GLU A 99 7.15 10.56 9.03
CA GLU A 99 6.12 11.55 9.32
C GLU A 99 4.70 11.02 9.13
N ASP A 100 4.53 9.83 8.55
CA ASP A 100 3.22 9.24 8.35
C ASP A 100 2.47 9.07 9.68
N LYS A 101 1.15 9.22 9.64
CA LYS A 101 0.28 9.18 10.82
C LYS A 101 0.52 7.96 11.70
N LEU A 102 0.70 6.78 11.10
CA LEU A 102 0.98 5.54 11.80
C LEU A 102 2.31 5.60 12.57
N MET A 103 3.34 6.17 11.94
CA MET A 103 4.66 6.30 12.53
C MET A 103 4.68 7.33 13.66
N ARG A 104 4.02 8.46 13.47
CA ARG A 104 3.89 9.51 14.50
C ARG A 104 3.19 9.03 15.76
N LEU A 105 2.18 8.16 15.64
CA LEU A 105 1.41 7.67 16.78
C LEU A 105 2.16 6.64 17.64
N PHE A 106 3.03 5.82 17.06
CA PHE A 106 3.54 4.64 17.76
C PHE A 106 5.04 4.38 17.66
N ALA A 107 5.74 5.08 16.77
CA ALA A 107 7.13 4.77 16.47
C ALA A 107 8.11 5.94 16.64
N SER A 108 7.62 7.16 16.84
CA SER A 108 8.42 8.39 16.73
C SER A 108 9.65 8.42 17.64
N GLU A 109 9.52 8.14 18.94
CA GLU A 109 10.64 8.30 19.88
C GLU A 109 11.73 7.24 19.72
N ARG A 110 11.34 5.97 19.53
CA ARG A 110 12.30 4.86 19.38
C ARG A 110 13.01 4.87 18.04
N ILE A 111 12.30 5.26 16.98
CA ILE A 111 12.89 5.34 15.64
C ILE A 111 13.77 6.58 15.52
N ALA A 112 13.35 7.73 16.04
CA ALA A 112 14.20 8.93 16.10
C ALA A 112 15.51 8.63 16.82
N SER A 113 15.47 8.02 18.01
CA SER A 113 16.64 7.61 18.77
C SER A 113 17.53 6.59 18.06
N LEU A 114 16.95 5.75 17.21
CA LEU A 114 17.70 4.80 16.38
C LEU A 114 18.37 5.50 15.20
N MET A 115 17.71 6.47 14.59
CA MET A 115 18.25 7.25 13.48
C MET A 115 19.42 8.13 13.92
N ASP A 116 19.29 8.79 15.07
CA ASP A 116 20.38 9.58 15.67
C ASP A 116 21.62 8.72 15.94
N LYS A 117 21.44 7.48 16.39
CA LYS A 117 22.54 6.54 16.66
C LYS A 117 23.19 6.00 15.38
N LEU A 118 22.45 5.89 14.30
CA LEU A 118 22.92 5.35 13.02
C LEU A 118 23.47 6.43 12.08
N GLY A 119 23.31 7.72 12.42
CA GLY A 119 23.85 8.84 11.65
C GLY A 119 23.14 9.06 10.30
N PHE A 120 21.89 8.63 10.15
CA PHE A 120 21.11 8.87 8.94
C PHE A 120 20.76 10.36 8.80
N GLN A 121 20.87 10.86 7.57
CA GLN A 121 20.48 12.22 7.22
C GLN A 121 19.08 12.27 6.64
N GLU A 122 18.48 13.44 6.63
CA GLU A 122 17.19 13.68 6.00
C GLU A 122 17.27 13.39 4.51
N GLY A 123 16.37 12.54 4.01
CA GLY A 123 16.34 12.08 2.62
C GLY A 123 16.96 10.70 2.38
N ASP A 124 17.63 10.11 3.36
CA ASP A 124 18.19 8.77 3.21
C ASP A 124 17.12 7.68 3.14
N ARG A 125 17.32 6.73 2.22
CA ARG A 125 16.47 5.54 2.12
C ARG A 125 16.96 4.46 3.09
N ILE A 126 16.11 4.13 4.04
CA ILE A 126 16.41 3.17 5.08
C ILE A 126 15.72 1.84 4.79
N GLU A 127 16.51 0.81 4.46
CA GLU A 127 16.04 -0.57 4.31
C GLU A 127 16.50 -1.40 5.51
N ASN A 128 15.69 -1.44 6.56
CA ASN A 128 16.04 -2.20 7.76
C ASN A 128 14.87 -3.09 8.22
N PRO A 129 15.09 -4.40 8.39
CA PRO A 129 14.05 -5.33 8.88
C PRO A 129 13.48 -4.96 10.26
N MET A 130 14.28 -4.27 11.10
CA MET A 130 13.81 -3.81 12.40
C MET A 130 12.73 -2.74 12.28
N ILE A 131 12.86 -1.84 11.30
CA ILE A 131 11.86 -0.79 11.02
C ILE A 131 10.56 -1.44 10.53
N SER A 132 10.65 -2.39 9.60
CA SER A 132 9.48 -3.14 9.13
C SER A 132 8.73 -3.84 10.27
N LYS A 133 9.44 -4.48 11.19
CA LYS A 133 8.84 -5.11 12.39
C LYS A 133 8.24 -4.07 13.34
N SER A 134 8.85 -2.89 13.46
CA SER A 134 8.31 -1.79 14.27
C SER A 134 6.98 -1.28 13.72
N ILE A 135 6.89 -1.12 12.40
CA ILE A 135 5.66 -0.74 11.71
C ILE A 135 4.55 -1.78 11.94
N GLU A 136 4.86 -3.06 11.80
CA GLU A 136 3.89 -4.14 12.06
C GLU A 136 3.40 -4.15 13.51
N ARG A 137 4.26 -3.91 14.48
CA ARG A 137 3.88 -3.78 15.90
C ARG A 137 2.99 -2.56 16.14
N ALA A 138 3.30 -1.44 15.49
CA ALA A 138 2.48 -0.24 15.55
C ALA A 138 1.08 -0.51 15.00
N GLN A 139 0.97 -1.12 13.82
CA GLN A 139 -0.32 -1.52 13.23
C GLN A 139 -1.11 -2.44 14.17
N LYS A 140 -0.45 -3.44 14.76
CA LYS A 140 -1.10 -4.35 15.70
C LYS A 140 -1.67 -3.61 16.90
N LYS A 141 -0.94 -2.67 17.47
CA LYS A 141 -1.39 -1.86 18.60
C LYS A 141 -2.58 -0.97 18.26
N VAL A 142 -2.61 -0.38 17.04
CA VAL A 142 -3.78 0.36 16.54
C VAL A 142 -4.98 -0.55 16.39
N GLU A 143 -4.80 -1.74 15.79
CA GLU A 143 -5.88 -2.72 15.63
C GLU A 143 -6.47 -3.16 16.97
N GLU A 144 -5.63 -3.42 17.97
CA GLU A 144 -6.04 -3.78 19.35
C GLU A 144 -6.82 -2.65 20.00
N ASN A 145 -6.36 -1.41 19.89
CA ASN A 145 -7.05 -0.24 20.44
C ASN A 145 -8.42 -0.05 19.77
N ASN A 146 -8.47 -0.08 18.44
CA ASN A 146 -9.71 0.04 17.69
C ASN A 146 -10.68 -1.12 17.95
N PHE A 147 -10.16 -2.31 18.23
CA PHE A 147 -10.98 -3.45 18.67
C PHE A 147 -11.60 -3.20 20.04
N GLY A 148 -10.80 -2.69 21.00
CA GLY A 148 -11.29 -2.32 22.32
C GLY A 148 -12.42 -1.29 22.28
N VAL A 149 -12.25 -0.22 21.50
CA VAL A 149 -13.28 0.80 21.31
C VAL A 149 -14.58 0.19 20.75
N ARG A 150 -14.47 -0.65 19.69
CA ARG A 150 -15.65 -1.31 19.12
C ARG A 150 -16.33 -2.27 20.09
N LYS A 151 -15.56 -2.98 20.90
CA LYS A 151 -16.10 -3.87 21.92
C LYS A 151 -16.91 -3.10 22.96
N HIS A 152 -16.38 -2.00 23.47
CA HIS A 152 -17.11 -1.15 24.42
C HIS A 152 -18.40 -0.57 23.82
N LEU A 153 -18.37 -0.16 22.54
CA LEU A 153 -19.58 0.30 21.85
C LEU A 153 -20.66 -0.79 21.77
N LEU A 154 -20.27 -2.03 21.46
CA LEU A 154 -21.20 -3.15 21.44
C LEU A 154 -21.75 -3.47 22.83
N GLU A 155 -20.92 -3.50 23.86
CA GLU A 155 -21.34 -3.73 25.23
C GLU A 155 -22.34 -2.64 25.69
N TYR A 156 -22.11 -1.39 25.29
CA TYR A 156 -23.05 -0.30 25.57
C TYR A 156 -24.38 -0.47 24.84
N ASP A 157 -24.33 -0.83 23.54
CA ASP A 157 -25.51 -1.07 22.72
C ASP A 157 -26.36 -2.24 23.26
N ASP A 158 -25.73 -3.33 23.72
CA ASP A 158 -26.40 -4.46 24.35
C ASP A 158 -27.16 -4.05 25.63
N VAL A 159 -26.60 -3.15 26.44
CA VAL A 159 -27.28 -2.62 27.61
C VAL A 159 -28.51 -1.79 27.24
N MET A 160 -28.41 -0.99 26.16
CA MET A 160 -29.53 -0.18 25.67
C MET A 160 -30.62 -1.00 24.96
N ASN A 161 -30.26 -2.12 24.36
CA ASN A 161 -31.21 -3.00 23.67
C ASN A 161 -32.08 -3.83 24.65
N LYS A 162 -31.59 -4.18 25.83
CA LYS A 162 -32.34 -4.93 26.85
C LYS A 162 -33.67 -4.23 27.22
N PRO A 163 -33.71 -2.94 27.61
CA PRO A 163 -34.97 -2.24 27.85
C PRO A 163 -35.88 -2.17 26.63
N ARG A 164 -35.29 -1.97 25.45
CA ARG A 164 -36.07 -1.91 24.19
C ARG A 164 -36.80 -3.20 23.89
N THR A 165 -36.18 -4.36 24.14
CA THR A 165 -36.81 -5.69 23.94
C THR A 165 -37.91 -5.98 24.96
N VAL A 166 -37.87 -5.38 26.15
CA VAL A 166 -38.90 -5.54 27.19
C VAL A 166 -40.12 -4.62 26.94
N CYS A 167 -39.91 -3.49 26.26
CA CYS A 167 -40.96 -2.51 25.98
C CYS A 167 -41.74 -2.78 24.66
N TYR A 168 -41.28 -3.70 23.83
CA TYR A 168 -41.90 -4.13 22.57
C TYR A 168 -42.19 -5.62 22.60
#